data_deb2630ab49ca9312a2625ae73e9985c
#
_entry.id   deb2630ab49ca9312a2625ae73e9985c
#
_cell.length_a   1.000
_cell.length_b   1.000
_cell.length_c   1.000
_cell.angle_alpha   90.00
_cell.angle_beta   90.00
_cell.angle_gamma   90.00
#
_symmetry.space_group_name_H-M   'P 1'
#
loop_
_entity.id
_entity.type
_entity.pdbx_description
1 polymer ?
#
loop_
_entity_poly.entity_id
_entity_poly.type
_entity_poly.pdbx_seq_one_letter_code
_entity_poly.pdbx_strand_id
1 'polypeptide(L)'
;MSDPKITKMKRIISIMTIAAGAAAVPAMVSAQNTYSGYFLENYTYGYEMNPAFGNNSNYVSMPALGNLNLSMRGTLHLSSVVFNREIDGVNKTVLFTNPNVSVADAMKGIKSNNRLATYDKIEIMSAGFKAWGGYNTINISAVANVDASLPGSFFRLAKEGITNRTYDIKDLRAHAEAYGQIALNHSRDIKQVPGLRVGAAIKFMLGVGAIDAQFNRAELELGTDNWIARTNADIYASVKGLTYKTKTYEPKQPGPGNEPYDYVSGADLDGFGLSGFGMGFDLGAQYKWRDFNFSLAVVDLGFMNWGKTQWASTDGTREVETDAFTFNFDDKTDNSFDNELDRLTDNFSKLYNLKDMGEKSGLTRSLRTTVNVGVEYALPYYRKLKFGLMNSTCIAGPYTWTQFRLSANVAPVKVFSATANVAYGTYGFDFGWMLNLHTQKGFNLFVGMDHTLGKLAKQGIPLNSNASLNFGINFPF
;
A
#
# COMPACT_ATOMS: atom_id res chain seq x y z
N MET A 1 4.37 -34.21 -20.32
CA MET A 1 3.12 -33.56 -20.72
C MET A 1 2.56 -32.85 -19.48
N SER A 2 2.59 -31.51 -19.44
CA SER A 2 2.06 -30.73 -18.31
C SER A 2 0.55 -30.67 -18.42
N ASP A 3 -0.15 -31.02 -17.34
CA ASP A 3 -1.60 -31.02 -17.22
C ASP A 3 -2.18 -29.65 -17.65
N PRO A 4 -3.05 -29.59 -18.68
CA PRO A 4 -3.61 -28.33 -19.17
C PRO A 4 -4.46 -27.59 -18.11
N LYS A 5 -4.97 -28.26 -17.09
CA LYS A 5 -5.69 -27.66 -15.97
C LYS A 5 -4.78 -26.80 -15.08
N ILE A 6 -3.54 -27.21 -14.86
CA ILE A 6 -2.54 -26.47 -14.09
C ILE A 6 -2.07 -25.23 -14.85
N THR A 7 -1.99 -25.30 -16.19
CA THR A 7 -1.59 -24.17 -17.03
C THR A 7 -2.68 -23.08 -17.12
N LYS A 8 -3.97 -23.46 -17.07
CA LYS A 8 -5.12 -22.53 -17.11
C LYS A 8 -5.27 -21.78 -15.78
N MET A 9 -5.12 -22.45 -14.65
CA MET A 9 -5.13 -21.81 -13.33
C MET A 9 -3.91 -20.88 -13.15
N LYS A 10 -2.76 -21.18 -13.75
CA LYS A 10 -1.59 -20.30 -13.81
C LYS A 10 -1.85 -18.99 -14.58
N ARG A 11 -2.76 -18.95 -15.55
CA ARG A 11 -3.09 -17.73 -16.33
C ARG A 11 -4.04 -16.80 -15.58
N ILE A 12 -5.04 -17.31 -14.86
CA ILE A 12 -5.86 -16.51 -13.93
C ILE A 12 -4.99 -15.97 -12.80
N ILE A 13 -4.08 -16.79 -12.29
CA ILE A 13 -3.02 -16.39 -11.36
C ILE A 13 -2.09 -15.34 -12.00
N SER A 14 -1.84 -15.35 -13.32
CA SER A 14 -0.95 -14.36 -13.97
C SER A 14 -1.55 -12.96 -14.09
N ILE A 15 -2.86 -12.80 -14.25
CA ILE A 15 -3.51 -11.47 -14.15
C ILE A 15 -3.54 -11.03 -12.70
N MET A 16 -3.79 -11.96 -11.78
CA MET A 16 -3.59 -11.73 -10.34
C MET A 16 -2.11 -11.51 -10.00
N THR A 17 -1.17 -12.08 -10.75
CA THR A 17 0.28 -11.92 -10.59
C THR A 17 0.75 -10.61 -11.23
N ILE A 18 0.05 -10.02 -12.19
CA ILE A 18 0.33 -8.64 -12.64
C ILE A 18 -0.20 -7.64 -11.60
N ALA A 19 -1.38 -7.84 -11.03
CA ALA A 19 -1.86 -7.06 -9.88
C ALA A 19 -1.07 -7.38 -8.58
N ALA A 20 -0.69 -8.65 -8.36
CA ALA A 20 0.20 -9.08 -7.28
C ALA A 20 1.69 -8.97 -7.64
N GLY A 21 2.07 -8.87 -8.90
CA GLY A 21 3.42 -8.63 -9.37
C GLY A 21 3.80 -7.15 -9.27
N ALA A 22 2.83 -6.23 -9.32
CA ALA A 22 3.01 -4.87 -8.79
C ALA A 22 3.24 -4.88 -7.26
N ALA A 23 2.70 -5.88 -6.55
CA ALA A 23 2.98 -6.14 -5.13
C ALA A 23 4.23 -7.02 -4.89
N ALA A 24 4.76 -7.68 -5.93
CA ALA A 24 5.95 -8.53 -5.92
C ALA A 24 7.13 -7.89 -6.69
N VAL A 25 7.11 -6.57 -6.94
CA VAL A 25 8.36 -5.82 -7.07
C VAL A 25 9.17 -6.19 -5.83
N PRO A 26 10.40 -6.67 -5.97
CA PRO A 26 11.13 -7.27 -4.87
C PRO A 26 11.05 -6.34 -3.68
N ALA A 27 10.83 -6.91 -2.50
CA ALA A 27 10.82 -6.23 -1.22
C ALA A 27 12.16 -5.52 -0.99
N MET A 28 12.39 -4.46 -1.74
CA MET A 28 13.43 -3.51 -1.55
C MET A 28 12.79 -2.24 -1.04
N VAL A 29 12.80 -2.16 0.27
CA VAL A 29 12.82 -0.92 1.01
C VAL A 29 11.53 -0.11 0.97
N SER A 30 10.79 -0.20 2.03
CA SER A 30 9.51 0.46 2.25
C SER A 30 9.57 1.50 3.37
N ALA A 31 8.96 2.66 3.22
CA ALA A 31 9.02 3.70 4.24
C ALA A 31 7.70 4.43 4.49
N GLN A 32 7.36 4.63 5.75
CA GLN A 32 6.32 5.54 6.24
C GLN A 32 6.94 6.56 7.20
N ASN A 33 6.25 7.73 7.41
CA ASN A 33 6.60 8.63 8.49
C ASN A 33 6.68 7.87 9.81
N THR A 34 7.73 8.13 10.58
CA THR A 34 8.03 7.44 11.84
C THR A 34 7.14 7.98 12.95
N TYR A 35 5.92 7.47 13.06
CA TYR A 35 4.94 7.94 14.06
C TYR A 35 5.41 7.71 15.50
N SER A 36 6.28 6.71 15.76
CA SER A 36 6.92 6.54 17.06
C SER A 36 7.78 7.74 17.44
N GLY A 37 8.32 8.47 16.47
CA GLY A 37 9.09 9.70 16.69
C GLY A 37 8.26 10.96 16.91
N TYR A 38 6.92 10.93 16.81
CA TYR A 38 6.09 12.14 16.79
C TYR A 38 6.27 13.06 18.02
N PHE A 39 6.32 12.49 19.21
CA PHE A 39 6.53 13.21 20.47
C PHE A 39 7.96 13.03 21.02
N LEU A 40 8.86 12.38 20.26
CA LEU A 40 10.20 12.11 20.72
C LEU A 40 11.04 13.40 20.73
N GLU A 41 11.61 13.72 21.88
CA GLU A 41 12.39 14.94 22.05
C GLU A 41 13.65 14.92 21.15
N ASN A 42 13.90 16.04 20.45
CA ASN A 42 15.02 16.20 19.52
C ASN A 42 15.07 15.20 18.36
N TYR A 43 13.93 14.61 17.97
CA TYR A 43 13.85 13.84 16.74
C TYR A 43 13.94 14.76 15.53
N THR A 44 14.98 14.62 14.74
CA THR A 44 15.34 15.55 13.65
C THR A 44 14.26 15.67 12.58
N TYR A 45 13.54 14.58 12.27
CA TYR A 45 12.60 14.48 11.15
C TYR A 45 11.12 14.64 11.54
N GLY A 46 10.85 15.12 12.75
CA GLY A 46 9.49 15.40 13.20
C GLY A 46 8.70 16.35 12.28
N TYR A 47 9.40 17.26 11.59
CA TYR A 47 8.80 18.21 10.64
C TYR A 47 8.07 17.52 9.46
N GLU A 48 8.39 16.29 9.13
CA GLU A 48 7.71 15.54 8.08
C GLU A 48 6.27 15.14 8.48
N MET A 49 6.01 15.05 9.78
CA MET A 49 4.68 14.73 10.32
C MET A 49 3.92 15.98 10.78
N ASN A 50 4.65 17.01 11.15
CA ASN A 50 4.11 18.34 11.48
C ASN A 50 5.14 19.43 11.12
N PRO A 51 4.89 20.21 10.09
CA PRO A 51 5.85 21.25 9.66
C PRO A 51 6.16 22.32 10.71
N ALA A 52 5.33 22.44 11.76
CA ALA A 52 5.63 23.33 12.89
C ALA A 52 6.75 22.81 13.81
N PHE A 53 7.11 21.53 13.73
CA PHE A 53 8.21 20.98 14.52
C PHE A 53 9.55 21.45 13.94
N GLY A 54 10.34 22.12 14.76
CA GLY A 54 11.66 22.59 14.39
C GLY A 54 12.74 21.90 15.21
N ASN A 55 13.98 22.04 14.82
CA ASN A 55 15.12 21.49 15.53
C ASN A 55 15.89 22.55 16.32
N ASN A 56 16.60 22.10 17.34
CA ASN A 56 17.43 22.97 18.17
C ASN A 56 18.78 23.30 17.52
N SER A 57 19.30 22.44 16.66
CA SER A 57 20.58 22.56 15.96
C SER A 57 20.37 22.56 14.45
N ASN A 58 21.26 23.22 13.73
CA ASN A 58 21.40 22.99 12.29
C ASN A 58 21.89 21.56 12.05
N TYR A 59 21.60 20.97 10.89
CA TYR A 59 22.08 19.64 10.54
C TYR A 59 22.22 19.45 9.03
N VAL A 60 23.03 18.46 8.66
CA VAL A 60 23.05 17.84 7.33
C VAL A 60 22.86 16.34 7.51
N SER A 61 22.04 15.74 6.68
CA SER A 61 21.83 14.28 6.73
C SER A 61 22.99 13.51 6.11
N MET A 62 23.16 12.27 6.54
CA MET A 62 24.00 11.32 5.81
C MET A 62 23.31 10.94 4.51
N PRO A 63 23.95 11.06 3.33
CA PRO A 63 23.32 10.72 2.06
C PRO A 63 22.75 9.30 2.05
N ALA A 64 21.50 9.15 1.63
CA ALA A 64 20.71 7.91 1.57
C ALA A 64 20.49 7.17 2.90
N LEU A 65 21.12 7.61 4.00
CA LEU A 65 20.98 7.05 5.35
C LEU A 65 20.52 8.08 6.38
N GLY A 66 20.16 9.29 5.95
CA GLY A 66 19.68 10.33 6.84
C GLY A 66 18.36 9.96 7.50
N ASN A 67 17.42 9.50 6.71
CA ASN A 67 16.10 9.05 7.17
C ASN A 67 15.62 7.92 6.27
N LEU A 68 15.80 6.70 6.74
CA LEU A 68 15.33 5.48 6.11
C LEU A 68 14.12 4.98 6.88
N ASN A 69 12.97 4.95 6.23
CA ASN A 69 11.74 4.46 6.80
C ASN A 69 11.17 3.32 5.96
N LEU A 70 10.94 2.17 6.55
CA LEU A 70 10.45 0.95 5.93
C LEU A 70 9.18 0.51 6.64
N SER A 71 8.05 0.40 5.94
CA SER A 71 6.80 0.00 6.57
C SER A 71 5.90 -0.81 5.65
N MET A 72 5.47 -1.95 6.13
CA MET A 72 4.40 -2.75 5.55
C MET A 72 3.25 -2.86 6.55
N ARG A 73 2.03 -2.66 6.10
CA ARG A 73 0.81 -2.80 6.89
C ARG A 73 -0.20 -3.66 6.17
N GLY A 74 -0.90 -4.50 6.91
CA GLY A 74 -1.96 -5.31 6.33
C GLY A 74 -2.98 -5.73 7.37
N THR A 75 -4.18 -5.98 6.90
CA THR A 75 -5.24 -6.59 7.71
C THR A 75 -5.28 -8.11 7.53
N LEU A 76 -4.55 -8.63 6.53
CA LEU A 76 -4.42 -10.05 6.25
C LEU A 76 -3.08 -10.54 6.80
N HIS A 77 -3.12 -11.40 7.81
CA HIS A 77 -1.93 -12.00 8.38
C HIS A 77 -1.56 -13.30 7.66
N LEU A 78 -0.28 -13.62 7.58
CA LEU A 78 0.16 -14.90 7.01
C LEU A 78 -0.48 -16.09 7.75
N SER A 79 -0.66 -15.96 9.08
CA SER A 79 -1.36 -16.93 9.91
C SER A 79 -2.85 -17.11 9.58
N SER A 80 -3.44 -16.22 8.77
CA SER A 80 -4.81 -16.35 8.29
C SER A 80 -4.91 -17.16 6.98
N VAL A 81 -3.78 -17.38 6.31
CA VAL A 81 -3.73 -18.11 5.03
C VAL A 81 -2.88 -19.36 5.07
N VAL A 82 -2.05 -19.52 6.11
CA VAL A 82 -1.16 -20.67 6.33
C VAL A 82 -1.46 -21.31 7.67
N PHE A 83 -1.71 -22.61 7.66
CA PHE A 83 -2.14 -23.40 8.82
C PHE A 83 -1.22 -24.59 9.04
N ASN A 84 -0.97 -24.94 10.30
CA ASN A 84 -0.36 -26.21 10.66
C ASN A 84 -1.48 -27.22 10.95
N ARG A 85 -1.44 -28.35 10.28
CA ARG A 85 -2.42 -29.44 10.44
C ARG A 85 -1.69 -30.78 10.52
N GLU A 86 -2.17 -31.64 11.38
CA GLU A 86 -1.75 -33.03 11.39
C GLU A 86 -2.46 -33.78 10.26
N ILE A 87 -1.68 -34.36 9.36
CA ILE A 87 -2.16 -35.11 8.20
C ILE A 87 -1.33 -36.41 8.17
N ASP A 88 -1.99 -37.54 8.28
CA ASP A 88 -1.38 -38.88 8.34
C ASP A 88 -0.35 -39.01 9.48
N GLY A 89 -0.67 -38.45 10.67
CA GLY A 89 0.22 -38.46 11.83
C GLY A 89 1.45 -37.55 11.75
N VAL A 90 1.54 -36.69 10.70
CA VAL A 90 2.64 -35.74 10.47
C VAL A 90 2.12 -34.31 10.46
N ASN A 91 2.75 -33.44 11.24
CA ASN A 91 2.47 -32.00 11.20
C ASN A 91 2.95 -31.40 9.87
N LYS A 92 2.00 -30.96 9.04
CA LYS A 92 2.25 -30.32 7.74
C LYS A 92 1.75 -28.87 7.76
N THR A 93 2.54 -27.99 7.13
CA THR A 93 2.12 -26.60 6.87
C THR A 93 1.35 -26.57 5.55
N VAL A 94 0.09 -26.12 5.59
CA VAL A 94 -0.83 -26.11 4.46
C VAL A 94 -1.46 -24.74 4.27
N LEU A 95 -1.92 -24.45 3.06
CA LEU A 95 -2.67 -23.24 2.77
C LEU A 95 -4.12 -23.34 3.26
N PHE A 96 -4.78 -22.21 3.46
CA PHE A 96 -6.20 -22.13 3.86
C PHE A 96 -7.14 -22.89 2.91
N THR A 97 -6.76 -23.05 1.65
CA THR A 97 -7.54 -23.81 0.63
C THR A 97 -7.47 -25.33 0.83
N ASN A 98 -6.54 -25.83 1.66
CA ASN A 98 -6.39 -27.27 1.89
C ASN A 98 -7.68 -27.87 2.51
N PRO A 99 -8.16 -29.06 2.07
CA PRO A 99 -9.36 -29.71 2.60
C PRO A 99 -9.32 -29.95 4.12
N ASN A 100 -8.15 -30.16 4.72
CA ASN A 100 -7.98 -30.35 6.17
C ASN A 100 -8.05 -29.05 6.99
N VAL A 101 -8.30 -27.91 6.36
CA VAL A 101 -8.63 -26.64 7.03
C VAL A 101 -10.13 -26.43 6.88
N SER A 102 -10.89 -26.29 7.97
CA SER A 102 -12.32 -26.01 7.89
C SER A 102 -12.61 -24.65 7.26
N VAL A 103 -13.79 -24.45 6.66
CA VAL A 103 -14.21 -23.12 6.16
C VAL A 103 -14.21 -22.10 7.30
N ALA A 104 -14.69 -22.49 8.47
CA ALA A 104 -14.71 -21.61 9.64
C ALA A 104 -13.30 -21.14 10.06
N ASP A 105 -12.33 -22.04 10.11
CA ASP A 105 -10.94 -21.70 10.41
C ASP A 105 -10.34 -20.82 9.31
N ALA A 106 -10.52 -21.18 8.05
CA ALA A 106 -10.01 -20.46 6.89
C ALA A 106 -10.50 -19.02 6.85
N MET A 107 -11.77 -18.76 7.21
CA MET A 107 -12.39 -17.44 7.17
C MET A 107 -12.23 -16.63 8.45
N LYS A 108 -11.73 -17.22 9.55
CA LYS A 108 -11.63 -16.56 10.86
C LYS A 108 -10.79 -15.27 10.86
N GLY A 109 -9.71 -15.25 10.08
CA GLY A 109 -8.81 -14.09 9.97
C GLY A 109 -9.07 -13.22 8.73
N ILE A 110 -10.07 -13.54 7.92
CA ILE A 110 -10.40 -12.84 6.68
C ILE A 110 -11.49 -11.80 6.95
N LYS A 111 -11.22 -10.54 6.64
CA LYS A 111 -12.21 -9.45 6.74
C LYS A 111 -13.02 -9.36 5.45
N SER A 112 -14.13 -8.59 5.47
CA SER A 112 -14.90 -8.29 4.24
C SER A 112 -14.04 -7.61 3.19
N ASN A 113 -13.12 -6.74 3.62
CA ASN A 113 -12.09 -6.15 2.78
C ASN A 113 -10.74 -6.26 3.48
N ASN A 114 -9.81 -6.98 2.86
CA ASN A 114 -8.45 -7.16 3.36
C ASN A 114 -7.51 -6.22 2.61
N ARG A 115 -6.67 -5.52 3.35
CA ARG A 115 -5.78 -4.51 2.82
C ARG A 115 -4.33 -4.88 3.05
N LEU A 116 -3.49 -4.55 2.07
CA LEU A 116 -2.05 -4.52 2.19
C LEU A 116 -1.60 -3.14 1.73
N ALA A 117 -0.71 -2.51 2.46
CA ALA A 117 -0.13 -1.23 2.10
C ALA A 117 1.36 -1.23 2.44
N THR A 118 2.16 -0.71 1.52
CA THR A 118 3.52 -0.29 1.80
C THR A 118 3.62 1.21 1.55
N TYR A 119 4.41 1.89 2.33
CA TYR A 119 4.71 3.30 2.13
C TYR A 119 6.20 3.52 2.38
N ASP A 120 6.91 3.96 1.36
CA ASP A 120 8.34 3.87 1.23
C ASP A 120 8.98 5.23 1.02
N LYS A 121 9.86 5.67 1.94
CA LYS A 121 10.59 6.92 1.81
C LYS A 121 12.05 6.76 2.19
N ILE A 122 12.93 7.07 1.25
CA ILE A 122 14.37 7.15 1.47
C ILE A 122 14.77 8.60 1.30
N GLU A 123 15.31 9.18 2.34
CA GLU A 123 15.93 10.48 2.23
C GLU A 123 17.27 10.37 1.51
N ILE A 124 17.36 11.00 0.35
CA ILE A 124 18.59 11.07 -0.44
C ILE A 124 19.54 12.07 0.24
N MET A 125 19.03 13.25 0.62
CA MET A 125 19.77 14.27 1.31
C MET A 125 18.81 15.27 1.97
N SER A 126 19.17 15.78 3.15
CA SER A 126 18.50 16.92 3.77
C SER A 126 19.44 17.83 4.54
N ALA A 127 19.00 19.05 4.73
CA ALA A 127 19.65 20.02 5.58
C ALA A 127 18.61 20.84 6.34
N GLY A 128 18.91 21.13 7.61
CA GLY A 128 18.10 21.99 8.45
C GLY A 128 18.93 23.13 9.03
N PHE A 129 18.40 24.34 9.03
CA PHE A 129 19.11 25.53 9.47
C PHE A 129 18.19 26.62 9.98
N LYS A 130 18.72 27.44 10.91
CA LYS A 130 18.02 28.60 11.44
C LYS A 130 18.27 29.81 10.54
N ALA A 131 17.21 30.33 9.96
CA ALA A 131 17.24 31.59 9.18
C ALA A 131 15.83 32.22 9.15
N TRP A 132 15.75 33.50 8.77
CA TRP A 132 14.50 34.24 8.55
C TRP A 132 13.54 34.23 9.76
N GLY A 133 14.13 34.20 10.96
CA GLY A 133 13.36 34.19 12.22
C GLY A 133 12.64 32.87 12.52
N GLY A 134 13.06 31.79 11.88
CA GLY A 134 12.51 30.47 12.05
C GLY A 134 13.51 29.36 11.78
N TYR A 135 13.01 28.14 11.66
CA TYR A 135 13.76 26.96 11.28
C TYR A 135 13.34 26.49 9.90
N ASN A 136 14.30 26.20 9.05
CA ASN A 136 14.09 25.80 7.67
C ASN A 136 14.66 24.43 7.43
N THR A 137 14.01 23.63 6.59
CA THR A 137 14.57 22.37 6.09
C THR A 137 14.41 22.27 4.58
N ILE A 138 15.41 21.69 3.93
CA ILE A 138 15.39 21.25 2.55
C ILE A 138 15.58 19.74 2.58
N ASN A 139 14.70 19.00 1.93
CA ASN A 139 14.73 17.56 1.89
C ASN A 139 14.55 17.07 0.45
N ILE A 140 15.40 16.14 0.03
CA ILE A 140 15.30 15.43 -1.25
C ILE A 140 15.12 13.95 -0.91
N SER A 141 14.04 13.35 -1.38
CA SER A 141 13.70 11.96 -1.08
C SER A 141 13.14 11.22 -2.28
N ALA A 142 13.28 9.91 -2.27
CA ALA A 142 12.54 8.99 -3.13
C ALA A 142 11.38 8.37 -2.32
N VAL A 143 10.22 8.32 -2.93
CA VAL A 143 8.99 7.78 -2.33
C VAL A 143 8.42 6.71 -3.25
N ALA A 144 7.97 5.60 -2.68
CA ALA A 144 7.22 4.56 -3.36
C ALA A 144 6.06 4.09 -2.47
N ASN A 145 4.89 3.91 -3.06
CA ASN A 145 3.68 3.47 -2.40
C ASN A 145 3.10 2.28 -3.13
N VAL A 146 2.64 1.28 -2.40
CA VAL A 146 1.83 0.19 -2.95
C VAL A 146 0.65 -0.03 -2.02
N ASP A 147 -0.55 -0.08 -2.59
CA ASP A 147 -1.77 -0.43 -1.89
C ASP A 147 -2.49 -1.55 -2.64
N ALA A 148 -3.02 -2.50 -1.90
CA ALA A 148 -3.87 -3.55 -2.43
C ALA A 148 -5.09 -3.76 -1.54
N SER A 149 -6.21 -4.05 -2.17
CA SER A 149 -7.48 -4.38 -1.54
C SER A 149 -7.97 -5.72 -2.08
N LEU A 150 -8.23 -6.66 -1.18
CA LEU A 150 -8.66 -8.04 -1.49
C LEU A 150 -9.98 -8.31 -0.76
N PRO A 151 -11.11 -8.43 -1.47
CA PRO A 151 -12.40 -8.72 -0.85
C PRO A 151 -12.44 -10.10 -0.20
N GLY A 152 -13.14 -10.23 0.93
CA GLY A 152 -13.28 -11.49 1.65
C GLY A 152 -13.99 -12.57 0.83
N SER A 153 -14.90 -12.19 -0.07
CA SER A 153 -15.57 -13.07 -1.02
C SER A 153 -14.58 -13.82 -1.95
N PHE A 154 -13.46 -13.20 -2.30
CA PHE A 154 -12.40 -13.86 -3.06
C PHE A 154 -11.79 -15.04 -2.29
N PHE A 155 -11.51 -14.88 -1.00
CA PHE A 155 -10.99 -15.95 -0.15
C PHE A 155 -12.04 -17.05 0.07
N ARG A 156 -13.31 -16.65 0.20
CA ARG A 156 -14.42 -17.58 0.35
C ARG A 156 -14.59 -18.44 -0.91
N LEU A 157 -14.60 -17.83 -2.10
CA LEU A 157 -14.63 -18.54 -3.37
C LEU A 157 -13.45 -19.52 -3.50
N ALA A 158 -12.23 -19.07 -3.16
CA ALA A 158 -11.04 -19.90 -3.24
C ALA A 158 -11.09 -21.09 -2.24
N LYS A 159 -11.78 -20.96 -1.12
CA LYS A 159 -11.90 -21.99 -0.08
C LYS A 159 -13.06 -22.94 -0.32
N GLU A 160 -14.24 -22.43 -0.60
CA GLU A 160 -15.48 -23.22 -0.73
C GLU A 160 -15.63 -23.82 -2.13
N GLY A 161 -14.97 -23.18 -3.13
CA GLY A 161 -15.16 -23.53 -4.54
C GLY A 161 -16.55 -23.11 -5.04
N ILE A 162 -17.06 -23.86 -6.01
CA ILE A 162 -18.37 -23.60 -6.62
C ILE A 162 -19.46 -24.04 -5.65
N THR A 163 -20.25 -23.09 -5.19
CA THR A 163 -21.44 -23.31 -4.35
C THR A 163 -22.58 -22.46 -4.86
N ASN A 164 -23.82 -22.84 -4.59
CA ASN A 164 -25.00 -22.08 -5.01
C ASN A 164 -25.09 -20.73 -4.26
N ARG A 165 -24.28 -19.75 -4.69
CA ARG A 165 -24.28 -18.39 -4.16
C ARG A 165 -23.59 -17.39 -5.10
N THR A 166 -23.80 -16.10 -4.84
CA THR A 166 -23.12 -14.99 -5.53
C THR A 166 -21.85 -14.57 -4.79
N TYR A 167 -20.76 -14.44 -5.52
CA TYR A 167 -19.49 -13.87 -5.06
C TYR A 167 -19.26 -12.52 -5.72
N ASP A 168 -19.26 -11.44 -4.92
CA ASP A 168 -18.91 -10.09 -5.38
C ASP A 168 -17.46 -9.81 -4.99
N ILE A 169 -16.59 -9.64 -5.98
CA ILE A 169 -15.16 -9.35 -5.81
C ILE A 169 -14.74 -8.00 -6.41
N LYS A 170 -15.68 -7.07 -6.59
CA LYS A 170 -15.46 -5.73 -7.20
C LYS A 170 -14.46 -4.85 -6.44
N ASP A 171 -14.20 -5.12 -5.15
CA ASP A 171 -13.25 -4.36 -4.35
C ASP A 171 -11.79 -4.86 -4.50
N LEU A 172 -11.54 -5.75 -5.47
CA LEU A 172 -10.19 -6.13 -5.87
C LEU A 172 -9.53 -4.95 -6.59
N ARG A 173 -8.51 -4.36 -5.95
CA ARG A 173 -7.81 -3.18 -6.45
C ARG A 173 -6.35 -3.23 -6.06
N ALA A 174 -5.49 -2.67 -6.90
CA ALA A 174 -4.10 -2.44 -6.61
C ALA A 174 -3.67 -1.07 -7.14
N HIS A 175 -2.87 -0.36 -6.38
CA HIS A 175 -2.24 0.89 -6.76
C HIS A 175 -0.77 0.83 -6.41
N ALA A 176 0.09 1.26 -7.31
CA ALA A 176 1.51 1.43 -7.05
C ALA A 176 1.98 2.74 -7.69
N GLU A 177 2.81 3.50 -6.99
CA GLU A 177 3.42 4.71 -7.53
C GLU A 177 4.83 4.91 -6.97
N ALA A 178 5.69 5.56 -7.75
CA ALA A 178 7.02 5.97 -7.35
C ALA A 178 7.36 7.35 -7.88
N TYR A 179 7.97 8.20 -7.02
CA TYR A 179 8.38 9.56 -7.39
C TYR A 179 9.56 10.05 -6.56
N GLY A 180 10.34 10.97 -7.13
CA GLY A 180 11.28 11.81 -6.40
C GLY A 180 10.55 13.02 -5.82
N GLN A 181 10.93 13.46 -4.63
CA GLN A 181 10.34 14.62 -3.95
C GLN A 181 11.41 15.59 -3.50
N ILE A 182 11.16 16.88 -3.70
CA ILE A 182 11.91 17.99 -3.09
C ILE A 182 10.94 18.74 -2.19
N ALA A 183 11.24 18.84 -0.90
CA ALA A 183 10.42 19.54 0.08
C ALA A 183 11.18 20.70 0.72
N LEU A 184 10.52 21.83 0.80
CA LEU A 184 11.02 23.05 1.47
C LEU A 184 10.07 23.36 2.63
N ASN A 185 10.57 23.34 3.86
CA ASN A 185 9.79 23.62 5.06
C ASN A 185 10.31 24.86 5.78
N HIS A 186 9.38 25.66 6.31
CA HIS A 186 9.67 26.77 7.22
C HIS A 186 8.75 26.72 8.44
N SER A 187 9.32 26.89 9.63
CA SER A 187 8.54 26.98 10.88
C SER A 187 9.06 28.10 11.78
N ARG A 188 8.15 28.76 12.48
CA ARG A 188 8.51 29.89 13.35
C ARG A 188 7.56 30.02 14.54
N ASP A 189 8.08 30.58 15.63
CA ASP A 189 7.26 30.97 16.77
C ASP A 189 6.49 32.27 16.47
N ILE A 190 5.23 32.32 16.89
CA ILE A 190 4.36 33.49 16.75
C ILE A 190 4.52 34.36 18.00
N LYS A 191 5.26 35.45 17.86
CA LYS A 191 5.57 36.32 19.01
C LYS A 191 4.35 36.87 19.74
N GLN A 192 3.27 37.11 19.01
CA GLN A 192 2.00 37.64 19.54
C GLN A 192 1.23 36.65 20.40
N VAL A 193 1.50 35.35 20.23
CA VAL A 193 0.84 34.27 20.97
C VAL A 193 1.92 33.36 21.58
N PRO A 194 2.36 33.65 22.81
CA PRO A 194 3.41 32.87 23.47
C PRO A 194 3.05 31.37 23.52
N GLY A 195 3.99 30.53 23.10
CA GLY A 195 3.80 29.09 23.02
C GLY A 195 3.25 28.57 21.71
N LEU A 196 2.79 29.44 20.80
CA LEU A 196 2.34 29.04 19.47
C LEU A 196 3.51 29.03 18.49
N ARG A 197 3.71 27.90 17.82
CA ARG A 197 4.61 27.73 16.68
C ARG A 197 3.82 27.24 15.49
N VAL A 198 4.06 27.79 14.31
CA VAL A 198 3.42 27.39 13.05
C VAL A 198 4.49 26.99 12.03
N GLY A 199 4.10 26.18 11.08
CA GLY A 199 4.97 25.76 9.99
C GLY A 199 4.19 25.45 8.72
N ALA A 200 4.88 25.58 7.60
CA ALA A 200 4.37 25.22 6.29
C ALA A 200 5.48 24.60 5.44
N ALA A 201 5.12 23.71 4.56
CA ALA A 201 6.03 23.19 3.55
C ALA A 201 5.39 23.20 2.17
N ILE A 202 6.24 23.34 1.15
CA ILE A 202 5.90 23.13 -0.25
C ILE A 202 6.72 21.94 -0.76
N LYS A 203 6.08 21.07 -1.52
CA LYS A 203 6.67 19.86 -2.08
C LYS A 203 6.50 19.84 -3.59
N PHE A 204 7.55 19.48 -4.29
CA PHE A 204 7.58 19.25 -5.72
C PHE A 204 7.89 17.79 -5.95
N MET A 205 7.05 17.10 -6.74
CA MET A 205 7.20 15.68 -7.04
C MET A 205 7.50 15.47 -8.52
N LEU A 206 8.42 14.57 -8.79
CA LEU A 206 8.82 14.12 -10.12
C LEU A 206 8.47 12.64 -10.24
N GLY A 207 7.37 12.32 -10.92
CA GLY A 207 6.85 10.96 -11.04
C GLY A 207 7.74 10.08 -11.91
N VAL A 208 8.10 8.91 -11.40
CA VAL A 208 8.82 7.88 -12.13
C VAL A 208 7.84 6.93 -12.81
N GLY A 209 6.79 6.52 -12.09
CA GLY A 209 5.73 5.69 -12.64
C GLY A 209 4.59 5.47 -11.67
N ALA A 210 3.42 5.15 -12.23
CA ALA A 210 2.25 4.70 -11.48
C ALA A 210 1.50 3.62 -12.25
N ILE A 211 0.94 2.68 -11.51
CA ILE A 211 0.07 1.62 -12.02
C ILE A 211 -1.16 1.55 -11.14
N ASP A 212 -2.34 1.55 -11.77
CA ASP A 212 -3.63 1.33 -11.12
C ASP A 212 -4.34 0.16 -11.79
N ALA A 213 -4.75 -0.81 -11.02
CA ALA A 213 -5.59 -1.91 -11.46
C ALA A 213 -6.85 -1.94 -10.59
N GLN A 214 -8.01 -1.96 -11.21
CA GLN A 214 -9.29 -1.97 -10.50
C GLN A 214 -10.34 -2.81 -11.22
N PHE A 215 -11.14 -3.53 -10.45
CA PHE A 215 -12.36 -4.12 -10.92
C PHE A 215 -13.53 -3.21 -10.52
N ASN A 216 -14.18 -2.61 -11.50
CA ASN A 216 -15.39 -1.81 -11.31
C ASN A 216 -16.61 -2.71 -11.07
N ARG A 217 -16.58 -3.89 -11.69
CA ARG A 217 -17.53 -4.98 -11.48
C ARG A 217 -16.78 -6.32 -11.57
N ALA A 218 -17.01 -7.20 -10.63
CA ALA A 218 -16.53 -8.57 -10.66
C ALA A 218 -17.47 -9.42 -9.82
N GLU A 219 -18.40 -10.08 -10.49
CA GLU A 219 -19.45 -10.87 -9.87
C GLU A 219 -19.43 -12.27 -10.48
N LEU A 220 -19.59 -13.26 -9.64
CA LEU A 220 -19.76 -14.66 -10.04
C LEU A 220 -20.98 -15.20 -9.29
N GLU A 221 -22.05 -15.42 -10.03
CA GLU A 221 -23.30 -15.99 -9.57
C GLU A 221 -23.32 -17.46 -9.97
N LEU A 222 -23.30 -18.34 -8.99
CA LEU A 222 -23.22 -19.78 -9.19
C LEU A 222 -24.55 -20.41 -8.79
N GLY A 223 -25.36 -20.73 -9.77
CA GLY A 223 -26.60 -21.49 -9.62
C GLY A 223 -26.40 -22.98 -9.86
N THR A 224 -27.44 -23.80 -9.59
CA THR A 224 -27.46 -25.23 -9.92
C THR A 224 -27.59 -25.48 -11.42
N ASP A 225 -28.28 -24.59 -12.11
CA ASP A 225 -28.66 -24.77 -13.51
C ASP A 225 -27.86 -23.86 -14.46
N ASN A 226 -27.48 -22.67 -14.00
CA ASN A 226 -26.65 -21.73 -14.77
C ASN A 226 -25.66 -21.00 -13.90
N TRP A 227 -24.61 -20.50 -14.52
CA TRP A 227 -23.63 -19.59 -13.92
C TRP A 227 -23.60 -18.28 -14.70
N ILE A 228 -23.52 -17.18 -13.97
CA ILE A 228 -23.38 -15.87 -14.58
C ILE A 228 -22.12 -15.23 -14.02
N ALA A 229 -21.19 -14.87 -14.90
CA ALA A 229 -19.97 -14.16 -14.53
C ALA A 229 -19.96 -12.79 -15.21
N ARG A 230 -19.74 -11.74 -14.42
CA ARG A 230 -19.66 -10.36 -14.89
C ARG A 230 -18.36 -9.73 -14.49
N THR A 231 -17.70 -9.08 -15.43
CA THR A 231 -16.47 -8.33 -15.16
C THR A 231 -16.48 -6.96 -15.85
N ASN A 232 -15.90 -5.99 -15.15
CA ASN A 232 -15.50 -4.70 -15.70
C ASN A 232 -14.21 -4.32 -14.98
N ALA A 233 -13.11 -4.29 -15.71
CA ALA A 233 -11.78 -4.05 -15.17
C ALA A 233 -11.00 -3.06 -16.01
N ASP A 234 -10.20 -2.24 -15.33
CA ASP A 234 -9.31 -1.27 -15.94
C ASP A 234 -7.90 -1.39 -15.34
N ILE A 235 -6.89 -1.27 -16.18
CA ILE A 235 -5.49 -1.11 -15.78
C ILE A 235 -4.93 0.14 -16.45
N TYR A 236 -4.44 1.05 -15.64
CA TYR A 236 -3.76 2.26 -16.06
C TYR A 236 -2.29 2.16 -15.69
N ALA A 237 -1.39 2.37 -16.64
CA ALA A 237 0.05 2.34 -16.42
C ALA A 237 0.69 3.63 -16.96
N SER A 238 1.14 4.47 -16.05
CA SER A 238 1.80 5.74 -16.33
C SER A 238 3.30 5.58 -16.12
N VAL A 239 3.98 4.90 -17.05
CA VAL A 239 5.43 4.67 -17.02
C VAL A 239 5.99 5.08 -18.37
N LYS A 240 7.05 5.91 -18.38
CA LYS A 240 7.66 6.36 -19.63
C LYS A 240 8.23 5.18 -20.42
N GLY A 241 7.90 5.10 -21.70
CA GLY A 241 8.36 4.03 -22.59
C GLY A 241 7.61 2.71 -22.44
N LEU A 242 6.60 2.63 -21.57
CA LEU A 242 5.75 1.45 -21.48
C LEU A 242 4.74 1.43 -22.61
N THR A 243 4.65 0.30 -23.30
CA THR A 243 3.64 -0.02 -24.32
C THR A 243 3.10 -1.41 -24.10
N TYR A 244 1.81 -1.61 -24.31
CA TYR A 244 1.23 -2.95 -24.21
C TYR A 244 1.58 -3.79 -25.44
N LYS A 245 1.84 -5.08 -25.18
CA LYS A 245 1.91 -6.12 -26.21
C LYS A 245 0.55 -6.74 -26.37
N THR A 246 0.09 -6.86 -27.60
CA THR A 246 -1.15 -7.57 -27.92
C THR A 246 -0.88 -8.92 -28.55
N LYS A 247 -1.82 -9.82 -28.40
CA LYS A 247 -1.94 -11.08 -29.15
C LYS A 247 -3.37 -11.27 -29.55
N THR A 248 -3.59 -11.90 -30.68
CA THR A 248 -4.92 -12.33 -31.10
C THR A 248 -5.30 -13.61 -30.36
N TYR A 249 -6.45 -13.62 -29.73
CA TYR A 249 -7.10 -14.83 -29.23
C TYR A 249 -7.86 -15.46 -30.37
N GLU A 250 -7.49 -16.69 -30.70
CA GLU A 250 -8.18 -17.52 -31.69
C GLU A 250 -9.16 -18.43 -30.94
N PRO A 251 -10.47 -18.20 -31.04
CA PRO A 251 -11.46 -19.09 -30.45
C PRO A 251 -11.33 -20.51 -31.01
N LYS A 252 -11.50 -21.50 -30.16
CA LYS A 252 -11.50 -22.90 -30.57
C LYS A 252 -12.76 -23.29 -31.31
N GLN A 253 -13.86 -22.61 -30.99
CA GLN A 253 -15.15 -22.73 -31.67
C GLN A 253 -15.56 -21.36 -32.24
N PRO A 254 -14.95 -20.94 -33.39
CA PRO A 254 -15.29 -19.66 -34.02
C PRO A 254 -16.72 -19.66 -34.57
N GLY A 255 -17.41 -18.53 -34.44
CA GLY A 255 -18.78 -18.37 -34.91
C GLY A 255 -19.33 -16.99 -34.56
N PRO A 256 -20.60 -16.71 -34.88
CA PRO A 256 -21.23 -15.44 -34.53
C PRO A 256 -21.14 -15.16 -33.02
N GLY A 257 -20.55 -14.00 -32.66
CA GLY A 257 -20.29 -13.62 -31.27
C GLY A 257 -19.06 -14.27 -30.63
N ASN A 258 -18.31 -15.08 -31.38
CA ASN A 258 -17.06 -15.69 -30.94
C ASN A 258 -15.97 -15.58 -32.03
N GLU A 259 -15.79 -14.37 -32.55
CA GLU A 259 -14.75 -14.02 -33.51
C GLU A 259 -13.39 -13.84 -32.79
N PRO A 260 -12.27 -13.98 -33.54
CA PRO A 260 -10.95 -13.60 -33.05
C PRO A 260 -10.88 -12.16 -32.55
N TYR A 261 -10.16 -11.93 -31.42
CA TYR A 261 -10.02 -10.59 -30.87
C TYR A 261 -8.63 -10.38 -30.26
N ASP A 262 -8.14 -9.15 -30.31
CA ASP A 262 -6.86 -8.79 -29.71
C ASP A 262 -6.99 -8.51 -28.22
N TYR A 263 -6.00 -8.96 -27.45
CA TYR A 263 -5.91 -8.75 -26.04
C TYR A 263 -4.49 -8.42 -25.58
N VAL A 264 -4.36 -7.71 -24.44
CA VAL A 264 -3.08 -7.40 -23.81
C VAL A 264 -2.47 -8.68 -23.23
N SER A 265 -1.34 -9.06 -23.80
CA SER A 265 -0.59 -10.28 -23.41
C SER A 265 0.64 -9.98 -22.56
N GLY A 266 1.03 -8.71 -22.45
CA GLY A 266 2.21 -8.26 -21.72
C GLY A 266 2.48 -6.77 -21.94
N ALA A 267 3.65 -6.32 -21.55
CA ALA A 267 4.12 -4.96 -21.77
C ALA A 267 5.60 -4.96 -22.14
N ASP A 268 6.00 -4.00 -22.97
CA ASP A 268 7.39 -3.62 -23.20
C ASP A 268 7.72 -2.34 -22.46
N LEU A 269 8.95 -2.21 -22.04
CA LEU A 269 9.48 -0.98 -21.48
C LEU A 269 10.68 -0.54 -22.32
N ASP A 270 10.47 0.51 -23.12
CA ASP A 270 11.50 1.12 -23.95
C ASP A 270 11.95 2.45 -23.34
N GLY A 271 12.98 2.38 -22.53
CA GLY A 271 13.58 3.50 -21.84
C GLY A 271 13.07 3.73 -20.42
N PHE A 272 13.69 4.72 -19.77
CA PHE A 272 13.39 5.14 -18.41
C PHE A 272 13.31 6.68 -18.36
N GLY A 273 12.43 7.24 -17.54
CA GLY A 273 12.35 8.68 -17.36
C GLY A 273 11.16 9.12 -16.52
N LEU A 274 10.99 10.43 -16.45
CA LEU A 274 9.88 11.02 -15.70
C LEU A 274 8.55 10.83 -16.46
N SER A 275 7.54 10.43 -15.70
CA SER A 275 6.18 10.14 -16.19
C SER A 275 5.13 11.05 -15.57
N GLY A 276 5.50 11.91 -14.62
CA GLY A 276 4.55 12.78 -13.96
C GLY A 276 5.20 13.93 -13.19
N PHE A 277 4.34 14.88 -12.82
CA PHE A 277 4.70 16.02 -11.97
C PHE A 277 3.60 16.23 -10.93
N GLY A 278 3.99 16.58 -9.71
CA GLY A 278 3.06 16.87 -8.62
C GLY A 278 3.49 18.02 -7.74
N MET A 279 2.52 18.55 -7.01
CA MET A 279 2.76 19.55 -5.97
C MET A 279 1.98 19.18 -4.71
N GLY A 280 2.59 19.42 -3.56
CA GLY A 280 2.00 19.21 -2.25
C GLY A 280 2.29 20.35 -1.29
N PHE A 281 1.41 20.51 -0.32
CA PHE A 281 1.53 21.50 0.74
C PHE A 281 1.32 20.83 2.09
N ASP A 282 2.14 21.23 3.06
CA ASP A 282 1.93 20.85 4.46
C ASP A 282 1.67 22.11 5.28
N LEU A 283 0.76 21.99 6.23
CA LEU A 283 0.47 23.03 7.22
C LEU A 283 0.48 22.41 8.60
N GLY A 284 1.04 23.13 9.58
CA GLY A 284 1.09 22.64 10.95
C GLY A 284 1.12 23.73 11.99
N ALA A 285 0.67 23.36 13.16
CA ALA A 285 0.70 24.21 14.35
C ALA A 285 1.06 23.36 15.57
N GLN A 286 1.72 23.98 16.52
CA GLN A 286 2.03 23.46 17.83
C GLN A 286 1.76 24.55 18.87
N TYR A 287 1.05 24.21 19.96
CA TYR A 287 0.75 25.14 21.02
C TYR A 287 1.10 24.58 22.40
N LYS A 288 2.04 25.21 23.09
CA LYS A 288 2.45 24.86 24.44
C LYS A 288 1.65 25.65 25.46
N TRP A 289 0.95 24.94 26.33
CA TRP A 289 0.19 25.53 27.42
C TRP A 289 0.44 24.77 28.73
N ARG A 290 1.16 25.38 29.65
CA ARG A 290 1.60 24.77 30.92
C ARG A 290 2.38 23.46 30.65
N ASP A 291 1.87 22.34 31.12
CA ASP A 291 2.46 21.01 30.96
C ASP A 291 1.93 20.27 29.71
N PHE A 292 1.04 20.91 28.95
CA PHE A 292 0.50 20.35 27.71
C PHE A 292 1.15 20.95 26.47
N ASN A 293 1.26 20.12 25.45
CA ASN A 293 1.68 20.50 24.11
C ASN A 293 0.68 19.94 23.10
N PHE A 294 -0.10 20.82 22.48
CA PHE A 294 -1.08 20.46 21.45
C PHE A 294 -0.46 20.59 20.09
N SER A 295 -0.82 19.73 19.17
CA SER A 295 -0.31 19.78 17.79
C SER A 295 -1.40 19.37 16.79
N LEU A 296 -1.38 20.05 15.64
CA LEU A 296 -2.26 19.80 14.52
C LEU A 296 -1.45 19.95 13.23
N ALA A 297 -1.60 19.03 12.31
CA ALA A 297 -1.00 19.14 10.99
C ALA A 297 -1.88 18.51 9.91
N VAL A 298 -1.79 19.07 8.71
CA VAL A 298 -2.24 18.47 7.46
C VAL A 298 -1.02 18.39 6.57
N VAL A 299 -0.64 17.18 6.17
CA VAL A 299 0.54 16.93 5.32
C VAL A 299 0.12 16.26 4.02
N ASP A 300 0.89 16.51 2.96
CA ASP A 300 0.65 15.99 1.61
C ASP A 300 -0.71 16.39 1.02
N LEU A 301 -1.16 17.63 1.29
CA LEU A 301 -2.32 18.19 0.61
C LEU A 301 -1.94 18.62 -0.81
N GLY A 302 -2.35 17.88 -1.84
CA GLY A 302 -1.92 18.17 -3.19
C GLY A 302 -2.35 17.16 -4.22
N PHE A 303 -1.64 17.14 -5.33
CA PHE A 303 -1.94 16.27 -6.46
C PHE A 303 -0.68 15.78 -7.16
N MET A 304 -0.84 14.69 -7.90
CA MET A 304 0.11 14.17 -8.89
C MET A 304 -0.59 14.07 -10.24
N ASN A 305 -0.02 14.71 -11.25
CA ASN A 305 -0.46 14.59 -12.64
C ASN A 305 0.50 13.63 -13.35
N TRP A 306 -0.02 12.48 -13.75
CA TRP A 306 0.69 11.50 -14.53
C TRP A 306 0.47 11.80 -16.01
N GLY A 307 1.52 11.82 -16.80
CA GLY A 307 1.51 12.13 -18.21
C GLY A 307 0.82 11.06 -19.05
N LYS A 308 1.50 10.62 -20.09
CA LYS A 308 1.01 9.54 -20.95
C LYS A 308 0.77 8.24 -20.19
N THR A 309 -0.49 7.81 -20.20
CA THR A 309 -0.95 6.63 -19.46
C THR A 309 -1.48 5.59 -20.45
N GLN A 310 -0.87 4.43 -20.48
CA GLN A 310 -1.40 3.28 -21.22
C GLN A 310 -2.62 2.73 -20.49
N TRP A 311 -3.69 2.47 -21.23
CA TRP A 311 -4.95 2.00 -20.67
C TRP A 311 -5.35 0.65 -21.30
N ALA A 312 -5.54 -0.35 -20.45
CA ALA A 312 -6.13 -1.63 -20.82
C ALA A 312 -7.46 -1.82 -20.09
N SER A 313 -8.49 -2.30 -20.78
CA SER A 313 -9.84 -2.42 -20.23
C SER A 313 -10.57 -3.64 -20.78
N THR A 314 -11.58 -4.08 -20.04
CA THR A 314 -12.59 -5.00 -20.61
C THR A 314 -13.48 -4.33 -21.64
N ASP A 315 -13.36 -3.00 -21.85
CA ASP A 315 -14.20 -2.21 -22.77
C ASP A 315 -15.68 -2.34 -22.38
N GLY A 316 -16.00 -1.93 -21.16
CA GLY A 316 -17.32 -2.06 -20.55
C GLY A 316 -17.49 -3.32 -19.69
N THR A 317 -18.72 -3.59 -19.30
CA THR A 317 -19.08 -4.81 -18.56
C THR A 317 -19.20 -5.97 -19.52
N ARG A 318 -18.45 -7.02 -19.27
CA ARG A 318 -18.55 -8.31 -19.95
C ARG A 318 -19.34 -9.27 -19.11
N GLU A 319 -20.25 -9.99 -19.72
CA GLU A 319 -21.08 -10.99 -19.10
C GLU A 319 -20.94 -12.29 -19.86
N VAL A 320 -20.80 -13.36 -19.12
CA VAL A 320 -20.89 -14.73 -19.65
C VAL A 320 -21.90 -15.47 -18.80
N GLU A 321 -22.92 -15.95 -19.43
CA GLU A 321 -23.92 -16.83 -18.86
C GLU A 321 -23.72 -18.23 -19.43
N THR A 322 -23.76 -19.22 -18.57
CA THR A 322 -23.74 -20.64 -18.97
C THR A 322 -25.11 -21.19 -18.70
N ASP A 323 -25.88 -21.48 -19.74
CA ASP A 323 -27.04 -22.30 -19.63
C ASP A 323 -26.67 -23.71 -19.14
N ALA A 324 -27.67 -24.50 -18.73
CA ALA A 324 -27.43 -25.87 -18.34
C ALA A 324 -26.53 -26.56 -19.39
N PHE A 325 -25.33 -26.97 -18.93
CA PHE A 325 -24.34 -27.59 -19.81
C PHE A 325 -24.90 -28.86 -20.41
N THR A 326 -25.44 -28.79 -21.63
CA THR A 326 -26.04 -29.90 -22.36
C THR A 326 -25.15 -30.28 -23.53
N PHE A 327 -24.83 -31.56 -23.66
CA PHE A 327 -24.00 -32.06 -24.74
C PHE A 327 -24.51 -33.45 -25.21
N ASN A 328 -24.18 -33.78 -26.44
CA ASN A 328 -24.39 -35.09 -27.00
C ASN A 328 -23.13 -35.95 -26.85
N PHE A 329 -23.29 -37.23 -26.56
CA PHE A 329 -22.16 -38.17 -26.52
C PHE A 329 -21.66 -38.57 -27.92
N ASP A 330 -22.28 -38.09 -28.98
CA ASP A 330 -21.82 -38.34 -30.37
C ASP A 330 -20.85 -37.25 -30.79
N ASP A 331 -19.55 -37.59 -30.89
CA ASP A 331 -18.45 -36.67 -31.27
C ASP A 331 -18.60 -36.08 -32.69
N LYS A 332 -19.58 -36.52 -33.47
CA LYS A 332 -19.86 -36.03 -34.81
C LYS A 332 -20.87 -34.89 -34.84
N THR A 333 -21.46 -34.54 -33.71
CA THR A 333 -22.41 -33.44 -33.61
C THR A 333 -21.74 -32.15 -33.20
N ASP A 334 -22.26 -31.02 -33.64
CA ASP A 334 -21.82 -29.67 -33.24
C ASP A 334 -21.92 -29.45 -31.71
N ASN A 335 -22.76 -30.20 -31.03
CA ASN A 335 -22.99 -30.15 -29.60
C ASN A 335 -22.31 -31.34 -28.88
N SER A 336 -21.10 -31.72 -29.30
CA SER A 336 -20.29 -32.71 -28.59
C SER A 336 -19.73 -32.13 -27.28
N PHE A 337 -19.36 -32.99 -26.32
CA PHE A 337 -18.76 -32.57 -25.05
C PHE A 337 -17.53 -31.67 -25.24
N ASP A 338 -16.64 -32.04 -26.17
CA ASP A 338 -15.42 -31.29 -26.41
C ASP A 338 -15.72 -29.93 -27.03
N ASN A 339 -16.65 -29.82 -27.96
CA ASN A 339 -17.08 -28.56 -28.54
C ASN A 339 -17.72 -27.63 -27.53
N GLU A 340 -18.58 -28.11 -26.66
CA GLU A 340 -19.21 -27.32 -25.60
C GLU A 340 -18.19 -26.86 -24.54
N LEU A 341 -17.24 -27.71 -24.17
CA LEU A 341 -16.18 -27.36 -23.28
C LEU A 341 -15.25 -26.25 -23.89
N ASP A 342 -15.01 -26.33 -25.18
CA ASP A 342 -14.24 -25.34 -25.90
C ASP A 342 -14.98 -23.99 -26.01
N ARG A 343 -16.31 -23.99 -26.33
CA ARG A 343 -17.16 -22.79 -26.28
C ARG A 343 -17.19 -22.14 -24.91
N LEU A 344 -17.32 -22.94 -23.87
CA LEU A 344 -17.28 -22.45 -22.48
C LEU A 344 -15.92 -21.80 -22.16
N THR A 345 -14.83 -22.42 -22.60
CA THR A 345 -13.47 -21.88 -22.44
C THR A 345 -13.30 -20.55 -23.18
N ASP A 346 -13.78 -20.48 -24.41
CA ASP A 346 -13.72 -19.26 -25.24
C ASP A 346 -14.52 -18.13 -24.58
N ASN A 347 -15.72 -18.40 -24.10
CA ASN A 347 -16.54 -17.41 -23.42
C ASN A 347 -15.91 -16.91 -22.13
N PHE A 348 -15.38 -17.80 -21.29
CA PHE A 348 -14.70 -17.39 -20.06
C PHE A 348 -13.43 -16.60 -20.34
N SER A 349 -12.74 -16.80 -21.48
CA SER A 349 -11.55 -16.03 -21.82
C SER A 349 -11.86 -14.54 -22.00
N LYS A 350 -13.06 -14.20 -22.48
CA LYS A 350 -13.51 -12.83 -22.66
C LYS A 350 -13.62 -12.05 -21.36
N LEU A 351 -13.87 -12.71 -20.22
CA LEU A 351 -14.03 -12.06 -18.93
C LEU A 351 -12.72 -11.44 -18.40
N TYR A 352 -11.57 -12.01 -18.74
CA TYR A 352 -10.27 -11.59 -18.21
C TYR A 352 -9.28 -11.05 -19.24
N ASN A 353 -9.52 -11.23 -20.53
CA ASN A 353 -8.67 -10.68 -21.56
C ASN A 353 -8.97 -9.17 -21.75
N LEU A 354 -8.02 -8.32 -21.37
CA LEU A 354 -8.16 -6.88 -21.51
C LEU A 354 -7.78 -6.45 -22.92
N LYS A 355 -8.50 -5.50 -23.48
CA LYS A 355 -8.21 -4.83 -24.75
C LYS A 355 -7.26 -3.67 -24.50
N ASP A 356 -6.32 -3.46 -25.38
CA ASP A 356 -5.52 -2.24 -25.41
C ASP A 356 -6.41 -1.08 -25.89
N MET A 357 -6.66 -0.13 -25.02
CA MET A 357 -7.47 1.06 -25.30
C MET A 357 -6.61 2.25 -25.75
N GLY A 358 -5.30 2.01 -25.91
CA GLY A 358 -4.33 3.02 -26.31
C GLY A 358 -3.90 3.96 -25.18
N GLU A 359 -3.37 5.10 -25.59
CA GLU A 359 -2.81 6.09 -24.68
C GLU A 359 -3.88 7.11 -24.24
N LYS A 360 -4.02 7.31 -22.95
CA LYS A 360 -4.84 8.35 -22.34
C LYS A 360 -3.96 9.49 -21.86
N SER A 361 -4.27 10.72 -22.22
CA SER A 361 -3.54 11.90 -21.77
C SER A 361 -3.98 12.30 -20.37
N GLY A 362 -2.99 12.54 -19.46
CA GLY A 362 -3.17 13.18 -18.17
C GLY A 362 -4.09 12.45 -17.19
N LEU A 363 -3.51 11.69 -16.27
CA LEU A 363 -4.22 11.13 -15.13
C LEU A 363 -3.84 11.91 -13.87
N THR A 364 -4.74 12.77 -13.38
CA THR A 364 -4.52 13.52 -12.15
C THR A 364 -5.11 12.77 -10.95
N ARG A 365 -4.32 12.61 -9.89
CA ARG A 365 -4.72 11.99 -8.63
C ARG A 365 -4.35 12.88 -7.45
N SER A 366 -5.21 12.90 -6.43
CA SER A 366 -4.89 13.54 -5.16
C SER A 366 -3.78 12.77 -4.46
N LEU A 367 -2.88 13.50 -3.78
CA LEU A 367 -1.91 12.89 -2.88
C LEU A 367 -2.60 12.25 -1.67
N ARG A 368 -1.85 11.46 -0.93
CA ARG A 368 -2.31 10.78 0.30
C ARG A 368 -2.29 11.75 1.48
N THR A 369 -3.25 12.66 1.52
CA THR A 369 -3.33 13.70 2.54
C THR A 369 -3.49 13.09 3.93
N THR A 370 -2.59 13.42 4.85
CA THR A 370 -2.64 12.93 6.23
C THR A 370 -2.90 14.05 7.21
N VAL A 371 -3.88 13.85 8.09
CA VAL A 371 -4.19 14.73 9.21
C VAL A 371 -3.66 14.11 10.48
N ASN A 372 -2.80 14.86 11.19
CA ASN A 372 -2.22 14.48 12.47
C ASN A 372 -2.73 15.42 13.56
N VAL A 373 -3.31 14.87 14.60
CA VAL A 373 -3.77 15.60 15.78
C VAL A 373 -3.13 14.97 17.02
N GLY A 374 -2.47 15.76 17.84
CA GLY A 374 -1.75 15.25 18.99
C GLY A 374 -1.83 16.11 20.23
N VAL A 375 -1.75 15.48 21.38
CA VAL A 375 -1.56 16.11 22.68
C VAL A 375 -0.49 15.36 23.44
N GLU A 376 0.45 16.09 24.02
CA GLU A 376 1.50 15.58 24.90
C GLU A 376 1.37 16.23 26.28
N TYR A 377 1.53 15.46 27.33
CA TYR A 377 1.50 15.89 28.72
C TYR A 377 2.83 15.57 29.39
N ALA A 378 3.51 16.61 29.90
CA ALA A 378 4.74 16.44 30.66
C ALA A 378 4.43 16.20 32.13
N LEU A 379 4.99 15.13 32.71
CA LEU A 379 4.74 14.77 34.10
C LEU A 379 5.35 15.84 35.05
N PRO A 380 4.56 16.53 35.88
CA PRO A 380 5.08 17.64 36.70
C PRO A 380 6.23 17.28 37.63
N TYR A 381 6.21 16.07 38.20
CA TYR A 381 7.25 15.58 39.12
C TYR A 381 8.51 15.11 38.40
N TYR A 382 8.40 14.75 37.11
CA TYR A 382 9.53 14.31 36.30
C TYR A 382 9.30 14.70 34.84
N ARG A 383 9.51 15.97 34.54
CA ARG A 383 9.24 16.58 33.22
C ARG A 383 9.99 15.94 32.05
N LYS A 384 10.97 15.07 32.32
CA LYS A 384 11.66 14.28 31.33
C LYS A 384 10.85 13.07 30.83
N LEU A 385 9.76 12.73 31.53
CA LEU A 385 8.79 11.74 31.11
C LEU A 385 7.50 12.46 30.66
N LYS A 386 7.07 12.16 29.46
CA LYS A 386 5.91 12.74 28.81
C LYS A 386 5.02 11.63 28.25
N PHE A 387 3.73 11.83 28.28
CA PHE A 387 2.73 10.93 27.68
C PHE A 387 2.09 11.63 26.51
N GLY A 388 2.01 10.95 25.38
CA GLY A 388 1.42 11.48 24.15
C GLY A 388 0.22 10.68 23.69
N LEU A 389 -0.82 11.35 23.24
CA LEU A 389 -1.95 10.76 22.52
C LEU A 389 -2.03 11.43 21.15
N MET A 390 -2.08 10.62 20.10
CA MET A 390 -2.08 11.06 18.71
C MET A 390 -3.15 10.32 17.91
N ASN A 391 -3.83 11.02 17.03
CA ASN A 391 -4.57 10.44 15.91
C ASN A 391 -3.89 10.83 14.61
N SER A 392 -3.74 9.85 13.72
CA SER A 392 -3.32 10.04 12.34
C SER A 392 -4.36 9.44 11.41
N THR A 393 -4.86 10.24 10.49
CA THR A 393 -5.81 9.82 9.46
C THR A 393 -5.28 10.18 8.09
N CYS A 394 -5.02 9.16 7.27
CA CYS A 394 -4.63 9.33 5.88
C CYS A 394 -5.84 9.18 4.97
N ILE A 395 -6.13 10.22 4.20
CA ILE A 395 -7.23 10.28 3.24
C ILE A 395 -6.67 9.91 1.86
N ALA A 396 -6.99 8.71 1.39
CA ALA A 396 -6.47 8.14 0.15
C ALA A 396 -7.55 7.34 -0.60
N GLY A 397 -8.79 7.87 -0.65
CA GLY A 397 -9.92 7.22 -1.30
C GLY A 397 -10.19 5.83 -0.70
N PRO A 398 -10.20 4.76 -1.50
CA PRO A 398 -10.46 3.39 -1.01
C PRO A 398 -9.37 2.87 -0.05
N TYR A 399 -8.21 3.51 -0.02
CA TYR A 399 -7.09 3.15 0.84
C TYR A 399 -6.98 4.02 2.11
N THR A 400 -8.01 4.80 2.42
CA THR A 400 -8.08 5.64 3.63
C THR A 400 -7.92 4.81 4.90
N TRP A 401 -7.07 5.25 5.82
CA TRP A 401 -6.87 4.60 7.11
C TRP A 401 -6.79 5.62 8.25
N THR A 402 -7.07 5.16 9.46
CA THR A 402 -6.91 5.94 10.70
C THR A 402 -6.27 5.10 11.78
N GLN A 403 -5.55 5.76 12.69
CA GLN A 403 -4.84 5.15 13.79
C GLN A 403 -4.77 6.10 14.99
N PHE A 404 -5.05 5.57 16.18
CA PHE A 404 -4.77 6.21 17.47
C PHE A 404 -3.51 5.61 18.05
N ARG A 405 -2.66 6.47 18.62
CA ARG A 405 -1.38 6.06 19.23
C ARG A 405 -1.23 6.71 20.60
N LEU A 406 -0.98 5.89 21.63
CA LEU A 406 -0.62 6.31 22.97
C LEU A 406 0.86 6.03 23.19
N SER A 407 1.62 7.01 23.64
CA SER A 407 3.09 6.91 23.81
C SER A 407 3.54 7.35 25.20
N ALA A 408 4.63 6.73 25.66
CA ALA A 408 5.43 7.20 26.78
C ALA A 408 6.82 7.58 26.23
N ASN A 409 7.20 8.83 26.41
CA ASN A 409 8.41 9.43 25.85
C ASN A 409 9.30 9.88 26.99
N VAL A 410 10.58 9.50 26.98
CA VAL A 410 11.53 9.85 28.03
C VAL A 410 12.82 10.41 27.45
N ALA A 411 13.31 11.50 28.04
CA ALA A 411 14.61 12.10 27.74
C ALA A 411 15.42 12.24 29.02
N PRO A 412 16.00 11.12 29.56
CA PRO A 412 16.66 11.10 30.87
C PRO A 412 17.92 11.97 30.90
N VAL A 413 18.61 12.08 29.77
CA VAL A 413 19.81 12.92 29.58
C VAL A 413 19.69 13.73 28.29
N LYS A 414 20.51 14.79 28.18
CA LYS A 414 20.45 15.75 27.05
C LYS A 414 20.78 15.16 25.68
N VAL A 415 21.40 13.99 25.64
CA VAL A 415 21.87 13.37 24.39
C VAL A 415 21.11 12.10 24.01
N PHE A 416 20.12 11.72 24.81
CA PHE A 416 19.36 10.48 24.56
C PHE A 416 17.88 10.67 24.88
N SER A 417 17.04 10.20 23.97
CA SER A 417 15.61 10.09 24.18
C SER A 417 15.09 8.75 23.64
N ALA A 418 14.03 8.29 24.24
CA ALA A 418 13.38 7.01 23.88
C ALA A 418 11.86 7.13 23.98
N THR A 419 11.17 6.34 23.19
CA THR A 419 9.71 6.17 23.24
C THR A 419 9.31 4.72 23.16
N ALA A 420 8.24 4.38 23.85
CA ALA A 420 7.47 3.16 23.64
C ALA A 420 5.99 3.57 23.45
N ASN A 421 5.29 2.90 22.56
CA ASN A 421 3.93 3.28 22.24
C ASN A 421 3.10 2.07 21.78
N VAL A 422 1.79 2.22 21.94
CA VAL A 422 0.80 1.29 21.43
C VAL A 422 -0.13 2.03 20.48
N ALA A 423 -0.58 1.35 19.44
CA ALA A 423 -1.47 1.92 18.46
C ALA A 423 -2.60 0.97 18.11
N TYR A 424 -3.75 1.54 17.75
CA TYR A 424 -4.90 0.79 17.28
C TYR A 424 -5.62 1.56 16.16
N GLY A 425 -6.03 0.86 15.12
CA GLY A 425 -6.70 1.48 13.99
C GLY A 425 -7.09 0.51 12.89
N THR A 426 -7.14 1.01 11.68
CA THR A 426 -7.58 0.25 10.47
C THR A 426 -6.83 -1.08 10.31
N TYR A 427 -5.53 -1.08 10.60
CA TYR A 427 -4.66 -2.26 10.45
C TYR A 427 -4.53 -3.11 11.73
N GLY A 428 -5.31 -2.79 12.76
CA GLY A 428 -5.32 -3.53 14.03
C GLY A 428 -4.48 -2.90 15.12
N PHE A 429 -3.98 -3.73 16.03
CA PHE A 429 -3.14 -3.33 17.15
C PHE A 429 -1.66 -3.44 16.80
N ASP A 430 -0.90 -2.43 17.19
CA ASP A 430 0.53 -2.36 16.97
C ASP A 430 1.26 -1.90 18.24
N PHE A 431 2.51 -2.34 18.38
CA PHE A 431 3.46 -1.85 19.37
C PHE A 431 4.64 -1.22 18.64
N GLY A 432 4.99 0.00 19.01
CA GLY A 432 6.11 0.74 18.44
C GLY A 432 7.09 1.20 19.51
N TRP A 433 8.33 1.46 19.09
CA TRP A 433 9.38 2.02 19.93
C TRP A 433 10.40 2.77 19.07
N MET A 434 11.13 3.70 19.69
CA MET A 434 12.23 4.38 19.04
C MET A 434 13.27 4.81 20.08
N LEU A 435 14.53 4.69 19.71
CA LEU A 435 15.68 5.21 20.42
C LEU A 435 16.32 6.31 19.59
N ASN A 436 16.68 7.43 20.20
CA ASN A 436 17.28 8.57 19.53
C ASN A 436 18.47 9.07 20.34
N LEU A 437 19.66 8.95 19.75
CA LEU A 437 20.88 9.56 20.24
C LEU A 437 21.09 10.89 19.50
N HIS A 438 21.10 12.00 20.24
CA HIS A 438 21.22 13.33 19.64
C HIS A 438 22.27 14.17 20.36
N THR A 439 23.34 14.47 19.68
CA THR A 439 24.40 15.33 20.19
C THR A 439 24.24 16.75 19.67
N GLN A 440 24.82 17.72 20.34
CA GLN A 440 24.81 19.10 19.83
C GLN A 440 25.82 19.31 18.71
N LYS A 441 26.88 18.50 18.72
CA LYS A 441 27.93 18.45 17.71
C LYS A 441 28.37 17.01 17.55
N GLY A 442 28.68 16.57 16.34
CA GLY A 442 29.09 15.22 16.05
C GLY A 442 28.07 14.51 15.19
N PHE A 443 27.31 13.55 15.72
CA PHE A 443 26.29 12.83 14.96
C PHE A 443 25.02 12.58 15.79
N ASN A 444 23.91 12.51 15.13
CA ASN A 444 22.65 12.01 15.64
C ASN A 444 22.35 10.69 14.98
N LEU A 445 21.79 9.76 15.73
CA LEU A 445 21.40 8.42 15.29
C LEU A 445 20.05 8.08 15.89
N PHE A 446 19.12 7.64 15.08
CA PHE A 446 17.90 7.03 15.57
C PHE A 446 17.66 5.65 14.98
N VAL A 447 17.00 4.82 15.72
CA VAL A 447 16.50 3.51 15.30
C VAL A 447 15.18 3.23 15.99
N GLY A 448 14.22 2.66 15.27
CA GLY A 448 12.93 2.34 15.85
C GLY A 448 12.02 1.57 14.92
N MET A 449 10.85 1.26 15.42
CA MET A 449 9.77 0.58 14.72
C MET A 449 8.44 1.19 15.13
N ASP A 450 7.56 1.45 14.17
CA ASP A 450 6.15 1.81 14.42
C ASP A 450 5.28 0.58 14.61
N HIS A 451 5.70 -0.52 13.98
CA HIS A 451 5.08 -1.84 14.01
C HIS A 451 6.16 -2.84 14.33
N THR A 452 6.21 -3.28 15.57
CA THR A 452 7.21 -4.26 16.01
C THR A 452 6.91 -5.60 15.38
N LEU A 453 7.94 -6.21 14.81
CA LEU A 453 7.90 -7.56 14.27
C LEU A 453 7.33 -8.52 15.34
N GLY A 454 6.20 -9.16 15.01
CA GLY A 454 5.61 -10.19 15.83
C GLY A 454 6.33 -11.54 15.65
N LYS A 455 5.56 -12.62 15.52
CA LYS A 455 6.13 -13.94 15.24
C LYS A 455 6.77 -13.97 13.84
N LEU A 456 7.98 -14.53 13.77
CA LEU A 456 8.67 -14.80 12.52
C LEU A 456 8.56 -16.29 12.16
N ALA A 457 8.42 -16.60 10.88
CA ALA A 457 8.64 -17.94 10.37
C ALA A 457 10.13 -18.32 10.46
N LYS A 458 10.47 -19.61 10.34
CA LYS A 458 11.88 -20.07 10.38
C LYS A 458 12.78 -19.41 9.34
N GLN A 459 12.19 -18.94 8.23
CA GLN A 459 12.87 -18.24 7.13
C GLN A 459 13.01 -16.72 7.39
N GLY A 460 12.65 -16.21 8.58
CA GLY A 460 12.69 -14.79 8.90
C GLY A 460 11.52 -13.97 8.35
N ILE A 461 10.51 -14.61 7.75
CA ILE A 461 9.34 -13.94 7.19
C ILE A 461 8.39 -13.55 8.34
N PRO A 462 7.97 -12.27 8.45
CA PRO A 462 6.98 -11.86 9.44
C PRO A 462 5.65 -12.59 9.23
N LEU A 463 5.13 -13.22 10.29
CA LEU A 463 3.82 -13.88 10.27
C LEU A 463 2.67 -12.87 10.43
N ASN A 464 2.97 -11.68 10.91
CA ASN A 464 2.06 -10.54 10.94
C ASN A 464 2.31 -9.68 9.71
N SER A 465 1.27 -9.09 9.15
CA SER A 465 1.39 -8.17 8.00
C SER A 465 1.86 -6.77 8.37
N ASN A 466 2.06 -6.47 9.65
CA ASN A 466 2.57 -5.18 10.12
C ASN A 466 4.03 -5.32 10.51
N ALA A 467 4.89 -4.57 9.85
CA ALA A 467 6.32 -4.49 10.12
C ALA A 467 6.84 -3.11 9.72
N SER A 468 7.74 -2.53 10.50
CA SER A 468 8.43 -1.32 10.11
C SER A 468 9.86 -1.31 10.64
N LEU A 469 10.73 -0.57 9.96
CA LEU A 469 12.08 -0.24 10.40
C LEU A 469 12.34 1.22 10.09
N ASN A 470 12.74 1.97 11.10
CA ASN A 470 13.10 3.37 10.98
C ASN A 470 14.53 3.54 11.47
N PHE A 471 15.35 4.15 10.65
CA PHE A 471 16.78 4.35 10.94
C PHE A 471 17.26 5.65 10.29
N GLY A 472 18.18 6.35 10.94
CA GLY A 472 18.82 7.46 10.29
C GLY A 472 19.98 8.06 11.05
N ILE A 473 20.86 8.72 10.26
CA ILE A 473 22.08 9.40 10.74
C ILE A 473 22.11 10.81 10.17
N ASN A 474 22.35 11.78 11.02
CA ASN A 474 22.63 13.14 10.60
C ASN A 474 23.70 13.79 11.47
N PHE A 475 24.29 14.87 10.97
CA PHE A 475 25.41 15.57 11.57
C PHE A 475 24.96 16.98 11.97
N PRO A 476 24.74 17.24 13.28
CA PRO A 476 24.41 18.57 13.78
C PRO A 476 25.68 19.46 13.84
N PHE A 477 25.47 20.78 13.63
CA PHE A 477 26.50 21.80 13.69
C PHE A 477 25.97 23.16 14.16
#